data_f07248e3baa1acacda75931eb8191411
#
_entry.id   f07248e3baa1acacda75931eb8191411
#
_cell.length_a   1.000
_cell.length_b   1.000
_cell.length_c   1.000
_cell.angle_alpha   90.00
_cell.angle_beta   90.00
_cell.angle_gamma   90.00
#
_symmetry.space_group_name_H-M   'P 1'
#
loop_
_entity.id
_entity.type
_entity.pdbx_description
1 polymer ?
#
loop_
_entity_poly.entity_id
_entity_poly.type
_entity_poly.pdbx_seq_one_letter_code
_entity_poly.pdbx_strand_id
1 'polypeptide(L)'
;MKVKYEDRLKQKLLAITTDTLVVGVDIAKNYQWARFVDFRGIEHDRALRFKNSKGGFETILARIRDICKKENFSKAVVGMEPTGHYWKAFANWLEKQDGITVVLVNPYATKQAKELDDNSQTKSDKKDALTIAKLVKDGRYFELYLPHDVYAELRGLSTTRTGLNKRKNALKNTITAVMDEYFPEYGEVFKCPLSGKASRHMLKTCPFPKFILDLG
;
A
#
# COMPACT_ATOMS: atom_id res chain seq x y z
N MET A 1 -23.08 -9.12 -11.98
CA MET A 1 -21.85 -8.45 -11.47
C MET A 1 -21.82 -6.93 -11.79
N LYS A 2 -22.22 -6.47 -12.98
CA LYS A 2 -22.30 -5.04 -13.35
C LYS A 2 -23.23 -4.22 -12.44
N VAL A 3 -24.45 -4.69 -12.18
CA VAL A 3 -25.44 -3.99 -11.32
C VAL A 3 -24.89 -3.67 -9.94
N LYS A 4 -24.17 -4.60 -9.28
CA LYS A 4 -23.55 -4.34 -7.97
C LYS A 4 -22.42 -3.29 -7.99
N TYR A 5 -21.75 -3.09 -9.12
CA TYR A 5 -20.71 -2.07 -9.27
C TYR A 5 -21.34 -0.68 -9.39
N GLU A 6 -22.34 -0.53 -10.24
CA GLU A 6 -23.07 0.73 -10.44
C GLU A 6 -23.75 1.20 -9.15
N ASP A 7 -24.38 0.31 -8.40
CA ASP A 7 -24.98 0.62 -7.10
C ASP A 7 -23.95 1.11 -6.07
N ARG A 8 -22.79 0.48 -6.00
CA ARG A 8 -21.70 0.90 -5.13
C ARG A 8 -21.11 2.25 -5.53
N LEU A 9 -20.92 2.50 -6.83
CA LEU A 9 -20.46 3.79 -7.31
C LEU A 9 -21.47 4.89 -6.98
N LYS A 10 -22.76 4.63 -7.21
CA LYS A 10 -23.83 5.55 -6.85
C LYS A 10 -23.83 5.89 -5.36
N GLN A 11 -23.68 4.87 -4.48
CA GLN A 11 -23.59 5.11 -3.03
C GLN A 11 -22.39 5.99 -2.66
N LYS A 12 -21.22 5.75 -3.27
CA LYS A 12 -20.02 6.55 -3.03
C LYS A 12 -20.16 7.99 -3.50
N LEU A 13 -20.80 8.22 -4.64
CA LEU A 13 -21.10 9.56 -5.15
C LEU A 13 -22.10 10.28 -4.26
N LEU A 14 -23.13 9.58 -3.77
CA LEU A 14 -24.12 10.14 -2.83
C LEU A 14 -23.53 10.44 -1.45
N ALA A 15 -22.42 9.81 -1.08
CA ALA A 15 -21.71 10.10 0.17
C ALA A 15 -20.96 11.44 0.13
N ILE A 16 -20.63 11.94 -1.07
CA ILE A 16 -19.97 13.23 -1.29
C ILE A 16 -21.04 14.26 -1.66
N THR A 17 -21.42 15.09 -0.72
CA THR A 17 -22.50 16.07 -0.81
C THR A 17 -21.96 17.51 -0.77
N THR A 18 -22.83 18.50 -0.90
CA THR A 18 -22.44 19.93 -0.88
C THR A 18 -21.81 20.37 0.44
N ASP A 19 -22.05 19.63 1.52
CA ASP A 19 -21.53 19.87 2.87
C ASP A 19 -20.31 18.99 3.20
N THR A 20 -19.67 18.39 2.18
CA THR A 20 -18.52 17.49 2.34
C THR A 20 -17.24 18.14 1.84
N LEU A 21 -16.25 18.28 2.73
CA LEU A 21 -14.88 18.60 2.34
C LEU A 21 -14.15 17.33 1.91
N VAL A 22 -13.58 17.33 0.71
CA VAL A 22 -12.74 16.25 0.20
C VAL A 22 -11.27 16.64 0.33
N VAL A 23 -10.49 15.81 0.98
CA VAL A 23 -9.06 16.04 1.20
C VAL A 23 -8.28 14.93 0.53
N GLY A 24 -7.46 15.26 -0.44
CA GLY A 24 -6.51 14.31 -1.04
C GLY A 24 -5.14 14.46 -0.39
N VAL A 25 -4.54 13.33 0.01
CA VAL A 25 -3.24 13.32 0.67
C VAL A 25 -2.27 12.42 -0.10
N ASP A 26 -1.18 13.01 -0.55
CA ASP A 26 -0.05 12.26 -1.08
C ASP A 26 0.91 11.89 0.05
N ILE A 27 1.15 10.58 0.21
CA ILE A 27 1.87 10.00 1.34
C ILE A 27 3.33 9.75 0.99
N ALA A 28 4.22 10.30 1.82
CA ALA A 28 5.65 10.02 1.75
C ALA A 28 6.24 9.72 3.14
N LYS A 29 7.49 9.27 3.17
CA LYS A 29 8.16 8.85 4.40
C LYS A 29 8.24 9.96 5.45
N ASN A 30 8.64 11.17 5.06
CA ASN A 30 8.95 12.26 5.99
C ASN A 30 7.88 13.36 5.97
N TYR A 31 7.42 13.74 4.81
CA TYR A 31 6.45 14.81 4.60
C TYR A 31 5.36 14.37 3.66
N GLN A 32 4.16 14.82 3.92
CA GLN A 32 2.95 14.57 3.14
C GLN A 32 2.42 15.88 2.59
N TRP A 33 1.68 15.81 1.49
CA TRP A 33 1.01 16.96 0.92
C TRP A 33 -0.50 16.74 0.92
N ALA A 34 -1.25 17.77 1.29
CA ALA A 34 -2.71 17.75 1.27
C ALA A 34 -3.28 18.83 0.39
N ARG A 35 -4.39 18.53 -0.29
CA ARG A 35 -5.23 19.47 -1.04
C ARG A 35 -6.68 19.32 -0.60
N PHE A 36 -7.42 20.40 -0.64
CA PHE A 36 -8.75 20.55 -0.05
C PHE A 36 -9.73 21.01 -1.13
N VAL A 37 -10.70 20.18 -1.50
CA VAL A 37 -11.67 20.49 -2.55
C VAL A 37 -13.10 20.23 -2.07
N ASP A 38 -14.08 20.90 -2.69
CA ASP A 38 -15.49 20.57 -2.51
C ASP A 38 -15.96 19.45 -3.48
N PHE A 39 -17.25 19.13 -3.43
CA PHE A 39 -17.87 18.13 -4.31
C PHE A 39 -17.77 18.50 -5.81
N ARG A 40 -17.55 19.77 -6.17
CA ARG A 40 -17.33 20.24 -7.56
C ARG A 40 -15.86 20.12 -7.96
N GLY A 41 -14.94 20.02 -7.00
CA GLY A 41 -13.50 20.02 -7.22
C GLY A 41 -12.86 21.41 -7.12
N ILE A 42 -13.60 22.40 -6.58
CA ILE A 42 -13.07 23.74 -6.31
C ILE A 42 -12.22 23.68 -5.05
N GLU A 43 -11.03 24.27 -5.11
CA GLU A 43 -10.11 24.30 -3.99
C GLU A 43 -10.49 25.39 -2.99
N HIS A 44 -10.49 25.02 -1.71
CA HIS A 44 -10.83 25.91 -0.59
C HIS A 44 -9.62 26.39 0.20
N ASP A 45 -8.43 25.84 -0.08
CA ASP A 45 -7.19 26.30 0.55
C ASP A 45 -5.96 25.94 -0.28
N ARG A 46 -4.81 26.53 0.07
CA ARG A 46 -3.51 26.23 -0.52
C ARG A 46 -3.05 24.83 -0.13
N ALA A 47 -2.17 24.25 -0.97
CA ALA A 47 -1.54 22.98 -0.65
C ALA A 47 -0.82 23.04 0.71
N LEU A 48 -1.12 22.13 1.62
CA LEU A 48 -0.50 22.03 2.94
C LEU A 48 0.55 20.92 2.94
N ARG A 49 1.77 21.26 3.36
CA ARG A 49 2.82 20.27 3.64
C ARG A 49 2.90 20.03 5.14
N PHE A 50 2.88 18.76 5.55
CA PHE A 50 2.98 18.39 6.97
C PHE A 50 3.88 17.16 7.18
N LYS A 51 4.42 17.01 8.39
CA LYS A 51 5.30 15.90 8.74
C LYS A 51 4.51 14.61 8.96
N ASN A 52 5.11 13.46 8.64
CA ASN A 52 4.57 12.15 9.01
C ASN A 52 4.85 11.86 10.50
N SER A 53 4.18 12.59 11.38
CA SER A 53 4.30 12.53 12.83
C SER A 53 3.01 12.99 13.50
N LYS A 54 2.82 12.69 14.79
CA LYS A 54 1.63 13.09 15.55
C LYS A 54 1.35 14.60 15.44
N GLY A 55 2.35 15.46 15.64
CA GLY A 55 2.18 16.90 15.48
C GLY A 55 1.81 17.34 14.06
N GLY A 56 2.32 16.64 13.03
CA GLY A 56 1.91 16.88 11.67
C GLY A 56 0.46 16.44 11.40
N PHE A 57 0.03 15.34 11.99
CA PHE A 57 -1.38 14.88 11.92
C PHE A 57 -2.34 15.85 12.62
N GLU A 58 -1.94 16.40 13.76
CA GLU A 58 -2.68 17.45 14.46
C GLU A 58 -2.78 18.73 13.62
N THR A 59 -1.71 19.09 12.90
CA THR A 59 -1.68 20.26 12.01
C THR A 59 -2.68 20.13 10.88
N ILE A 60 -2.71 19.00 10.17
CA ILE A 60 -3.67 18.80 9.08
C ILE A 60 -5.12 18.71 9.60
N LEU A 61 -5.36 18.07 10.74
CA LEU A 61 -6.69 18.01 11.33
C LEU A 61 -7.21 19.38 11.73
N ALA A 62 -6.37 20.21 12.35
CA ALA A 62 -6.73 21.59 12.67
C ALA A 62 -7.13 22.36 11.40
N ARG A 63 -6.36 22.22 10.32
CA ARG A 63 -6.67 22.86 9.04
C ARG A 63 -7.98 22.34 8.43
N ILE A 64 -8.25 21.04 8.46
CA ILE A 64 -9.52 20.47 8.00
C ILE A 64 -10.69 21.10 8.78
N ARG A 65 -10.60 21.16 10.12
CA ARG A 65 -11.64 21.72 10.99
C ARG A 65 -11.86 23.21 10.74
N ASP A 66 -10.79 23.97 10.53
CA ASP A 66 -10.87 25.42 10.19
C ASP A 66 -11.61 25.63 8.87
N ILE A 67 -11.27 24.86 7.83
CA ILE A 67 -11.95 24.95 6.52
C ILE A 67 -13.42 24.53 6.67
N CYS A 68 -13.70 23.42 7.35
CA CYS A 68 -15.06 22.96 7.58
C CYS A 68 -15.90 24.05 8.29
N LYS A 69 -15.36 24.69 9.32
CA LYS A 69 -16.04 25.77 10.03
C LYS A 69 -16.28 27.01 9.17
N LYS A 70 -15.28 27.40 8.37
CA LYS A 70 -15.36 28.61 7.52
C LYS A 70 -16.34 28.43 6.36
N GLU A 71 -16.34 27.26 5.72
CA GLU A 71 -17.12 26.98 4.52
C GLU A 71 -18.42 26.19 4.81
N ASN A 72 -18.75 25.97 6.09
CA ASN A 72 -19.94 25.23 6.57
C ASN A 72 -20.00 23.77 6.08
N PHE A 73 -18.86 23.08 5.98
CA PHE A 73 -18.86 21.64 5.74
C PHE A 73 -19.13 20.89 7.04
N SER A 74 -20.03 19.89 7.00
CA SER A 74 -20.42 19.08 8.17
C SER A 74 -19.46 17.90 8.39
N LYS A 75 -18.78 17.45 7.35
CA LYS A 75 -17.91 16.27 7.36
C LYS A 75 -16.73 16.42 6.39
N ALA A 76 -15.68 15.63 6.61
CA ALA A 76 -14.56 15.57 5.70
C ALA A 76 -14.27 14.11 5.27
N VAL A 77 -13.98 13.90 4.00
CA VAL A 77 -13.51 12.62 3.45
C VAL A 77 -12.05 12.78 3.06
N VAL A 78 -11.17 12.02 3.74
CA VAL A 78 -9.73 12.08 3.52
C VAL A 78 -9.29 10.87 2.72
N GLY A 79 -8.87 11.10 1.48
CA GLY A 79 -8.36 10.08 0.58
C GLY A 79 -6.84 10.05 0.53
N MET A 80 -6.28 8.85 0.47
CA MET A 80 -4.85 8.66 0.32
C MET A 80 -4.52 7.43 -0.54
N GLU A 81 -3.34 7.45 -1.14
CA GLU A 81 -2.83 6.29 -1.89
C GLU A 81 -2.08 5.34 -0.93
N PRO A 82 -2.46 4.04 -0.85
CA PRO A 82 -1.85 3.09 0.08
C PRO A 82 -0.51 2.56 -0.42
N THR A 83 0.42 3.42 -0.79
CA THR A 83 1.76 3.04 -1.24
C THR A 83 2.67 2.76 -0.05
N GLY A 84 3.26 1.56 -0.02
CA GLY A 84 4.11 1.13 1.08
C GLY A 84 3.37 0.97 2.41
N HIS A 85 3.96 1.47 3.51
CA HIS A 85 3.41 1.33 4.87
C HIS A 85 3.21 2.66 5.60
N TYR A 86 3.72 3.77 5.04
CA TYR A 86 3.73 5.08 5.71
C TYR A 86 2.35 5.68 5.96
N TRP A 87 1.36 5.30 5.14
CA TRP A 87 -0.02 5.76 5.26
C TRP A 87 -0.76 5.21 6.50
N LYS A 88 -0.35 4.03 7.00
CA LYS A 88 -1.07 3.30 8.04
C LYS A 88 -1.16 4.07 9.36
N ALA A 89 -0.07 4.70 9.80
CA ALA A 89 -0.05 5.48 11.03
C ALA A 89 -1.02 6.66 10.97
N PHE A 90 -1.04 7.36 9.84
CA PHE A 90 -1.93 8.48 9.62
C PHE A 90 -3.39 8.04 9.50
N ALA A 91 -3.68 6.99 8.74
CA ALA A 91 -5.03 6.44 8.60
C ALA A 91 -5.60 5.97 9.95
N ASN A 92 -4.83 5.17 10.72
CA ASN A 92 -5.23 4.71 12.06
C ASN A 92 -5.51 5.87 13.04
N TRP A 93 -4.77 6.96 12.90
CA TRP A 93 -4.95 8.12 13.74
C TRP A 93 -6.21 8.91 13.34
N LEU A 94 -6.44 9.07 12.03
CA LEU A 94 -7.61 9.78 11.49
C LEU A 94 -8.93 9.03 11.74
N GLU A 95 -8.96 7.70 11.67
CA GLU A 95 -10.18 6.92 11.95
C GLU A 95 -10.78 7.19 13.34
N LYS A 96 -9.96 7.66 14.28
CA LYS A 96 -10.38 7.99 15.64
C LYS A 96 -10.91 9.42 15.79
N GLN A 97 -10.96 10.19 14.71
CA GLN A 97 -11.38 11.59 14.72
C GLN A 97 -12.83 11.71 14.27
N ASP A 98 -13.65 12.39 15.07
CA ASP A 98 -15.05 12.64 14.72
C ASP A 98 -15.19 13.50 13.47
N GLY A 99 -16.17 13.17 12.64
CA GLY A 99 -16.46 13.89 11.39
C GLY A 99 -15.49 13.61 10.24
N ILE A 100 -14.54 12.67 10.40
CA ILE A 100 -13.56 12.28 9.38
C ILE A 100 -13.87 10.88 8.87
N THR A 101 -13.99 10.73 7.55
CA THR A 101 -14.04 9.42 6.88
C THR A 101 -12.75 9.23 6.10
N VAL A 102 -12.06 8.13 6.33
CA VAL A 102 -10.81 7.81 5.63
C VAL A 102 -11.09 6.83 4.50
N VAL A 103 -10.56 7.12 3.31
CA VAL A 103 -10.72 6.28 2.12
C VAL A 103 -9.40 6.09 1.40
N LEU A 104 -9.29 5.02 0.62
CA LEU A 104 -8.09 4.68 -0.14
C LEU A 104 -8.33 4.79 -1.64
N VAL A 105 -7.35 5.32 -2.37
CA VAL A 105 -7.39 5.43 -3.84
C VAL A 105 -6.43 4.42 -4.45
N ASN A 106 -6.84 3.81 -5.57
CA ASN A 106 -5.99 2.84 -6.26
C ASN A 106 -4.78 3.54 -6.90
N PRO A 107 -3.53 3.11 -6.62
CA PRO A 107 -2.33 3.67 -7.25
C PRO A 107 -2.38 3.66 -8.78
N TYR A 108 -2.97 2.63 -9.37
CA TYR A 108 -3.15 2.57 -10.82
C TYR A 108 -4.10 3.66 -11.34
N ALA A 109 -5.20 3.90 -10.63
CA ALA A 109 -6.15 4.98 -10.99
C ALA A 109 -5.51 6.37 -10.85
N THR A 110 -4.70 6.57 -9.79
CA THR A 110 -3.94 7.82 -9.59
C THR A 110 -2.98 8.07 -10.76
N LYS A 111 -2.24 7.03 -11.20
CA LYS A 111 -1.33 7.13 -12.33
C LYS A 111 -2.07 7.49 -13.62
N GLN A 112 -3.16 6.79 -13.95
CA GLN A 112 -3.96 7.08 -15.15
C GLN A 112 -4.58 8.48 -15.12
N ALA A 113 -5.11 8.92 -13.98
CA ALA A 113 -5.72 10.24 -13.86
C ALA A 113 -4.69 11.37 -14.05
N LYS A 114 -3.44 11.19 -13.62
CA LYS A 114 -2.34 12.13 -13.88
C LYS A 114 -2.02 12.27 -15.36
N GLU A 115 -2.01 11.16 -16.09
CA GLU A 115 -1.75 11.15 -17.53
C GLU A 115 -2.84 11.88 -18.31
N LEU A 116 -4.08 11.89 -17.81
CA LEU A 116 -5.21 12.59 -18.44
C LEU A 116 -5.27 14.08 -18.10
N ASP A 117 -4.89 14.48 -16.88
CA ASP A 117 -5.00 15.87 -16.41
C ASP A 117 -3.87 16.78 -16.93
N ASP A 118 -2.70 16.21 -17.24
CA ASP A 118 -1.54 17.01 -17.64
C ASP A 118 -0.60 16.16 -18.52
N ASN A 119 -0.50 16.50 -19.80
CA ASN A 119 0.48 15.92 -20.73
C ASN A 119 1.95 16.16 -20.30
N SER A 120 2.17 16.82 -19.15
CA SER A 120 3.49 17.06 -18.60
C SER A 120 3.88 15.96 -17.62
N GLN A 121 4.99 15.27 -17.88
CA GLN A 121 5.59 14.27 -16.98
C GLN A 121 6.22 14.87 -15.70
N THR A 122 5.96 16.15 -15.38
CA THR A 122 6.52 16.80 -14.20
C THR A 122 5.88 16.27 -12.93
N LYS A 123 6.61 15.41 -12.23
CA LYS A 123 6.24 14.87 -10.92
C LYS A 123 6.20 15.99 -9.88
N SER A 124 5.03 16.23 -9.30
CA SER A 124 4.86 17.18 -8.20
C SER A 124 3.91 16.60 -7.16
N ASP A 125 4.41 16.40 -5.96
CA ASP A 125 3.64 15.85 -4.83
C ASP A 125 2.36 16.67 -4.54
N LYS A 126 2.38 17.97 -4.85
CA LYS A 126 1.19 18.86 -4.74
C LYS A 126 0.10 18.50 -5.75
N LYS A 127 0.50 18.18 -7.00
CA LYS A 127 -0.43 17.74 -8.06
C LYS A 127 -0.99 16.36 -7.71
N ASP A 128 -0.15 15.50 -7.15
CA ASP A 128 -0.54 14.15 -6.75
C ASP A 128 -1.64 14.16 -5.70
N ALA A 129 -1.54 15.00 -4.68
CA ALA A 129 -2.58 15.20 -3.68
C ALA A 129 -3.91 15.73 -4.29
N LEU A 130 -3.84 16.62 -5.30
CA LEU A 130 -5.04 17.10 -5.99
C LEU A 130 -5.70 16.00 -6.82
N THR A 131 -4.93 15.20 -7.53
CA THR A 131 -5.43 14.07 -8.31
C THR A 131 -6.14 13.06 -7.39
N ILE A 132 -5.57 12.77 -6.21
CA ILE A 132 -6.21 11.93 -5.20
C ILE A 132 -7.56 12.54 -4.75
N ALA A 133 -7.60 13.84 -4.46
CA ALA A 133 -8.84 14.54 -4.08
C ALA A 133 -9.92 14.42 -5.18
N LYS A 134 -9.56 14.64 -6.45
CA LYS A 134 -10.46 14.50 -7.59
C LYS A 134 -11.02 13.06 -7.72
N LEU A 135 -10.17 12.05 -7.59
CA LEU A 135 -10.62 10.66 -7.64
C LEU A 135 -11.58 10.31 -6.50
N VAL A 136 -11.34 10.84 -5.29
CA VAL A 136 -12.26 10.66 -4.15
C VAL A 136 -13.60 11.35 -4.45
N LYS A 137 -13.57 12.58 -4.91
CA LYS A 137 -14.77 13.33 -5.31
C LYS A 137 -15.61 12.56 -6.33
N ASP A 138 -14.97 11.88 -7.27
CA ASP A 138 -15.62 11.09 -8.33
C ASP A 138 -16.03 9.67 -7.88
N GLY A 139 -15.99 9.38 -6.57
CA GLY A 139 -16.36 8.06 -6.02
C GLY A 139 -15.37 6.94 -6.35
N ARG A 140 -14.20 7.25 -6.91
CA ARG A 140 -13.17 6.27 -7.31
C ARG A 140 -12.24 5.92 -6.15
N TYR A 141 -12.79 5.45 -5.05
CA TYR A 141 -12.08 5.08 -3.84
C TYR A 141 -12.56 3.75 -3.27
N PHE A 142 -11.83 3.19 -2.33
CA PHE A 142 -12.24 2.07 -1.49
C PHE A 142 -12.40 2.55 -0.05
N GLU A 143 -13.33 1.91 0.65
CA GLU A 143 -13.43 2.07 2.09
C GLU A 143 -12.15 1.53 2.76
N LEU A 144 -11.69 2.25 3.77
CA LEU A 144 -10.56 1.80 4.58
C LEU A 144 -10.99 0.57 5.38
N TYR A 145 -10.22 -0.50 5.26
CA TYR A 145 -10.32 -1.65 6.13
C TYR A 145 -8.96 -1.88 6.80
N LEU A 146 -8.88 -1.53 8.06
CA LEU A 146 -7.74 -1.85 8.92
C LEU A 146 -8.15 -3.02 9.82
N PRO A 147 -7.52 -4.18 9.69
CA PRO A 147 -7.78 -5.28 10.61
C PRO A 147 -7.26 -4.91 12.00
N HIS A 148 -8.08 -5.19 13.02
CA HIS A 148 -7.75 -4.99 14.43
C HIS A 148 -7.51 -6.33 15.12
N ASP A 149 -6.88 -6.31 16.29
CA ASP A 149 -6.67 -7.43 17.19
C ASP A 149 -6.10 -8.68 16.48
N VAL A 150 -6.71 -9.82 16.67
CA VAL A 150 -6.30 -11.13 16.11
C VAL A 150 -6.13 -11.08 14.59
N TYR A 151 -6.99 -10.35 13.88
CA TYR A 151 -6.90 -10.24 12.41
C TYR A 151 -5.69 -9.42 11.96
N ALA A 152 -5.27 -8.41 12.72
CA ALA A 152 -4.05 -7.66 12.46
C ALA A 152 -2.81 -8.54 12.64
N GLU A 153 -2.75 -9.33 13.71
CA GLU A 153 -1.68 -10.28 13.97
C GLU A 153 -1.62 -11.36 12.89
N LEU A 154 -2.78 -11.96 12.54
CA LEU A 154 -2.87 -12.97 11.50
C LEU A 154 -2.37 -12.45 10.15
N ARG A 155 -2.71 -11.22 9.79
CA ARG A 155 -2.22 -10.58 8.57
C ARG A 155 -0.71 -10.38 8.61
N GLY A 156 -0.16 -9.96 9.75
CA GLY A 156 1.28 -9.81 9.97
C GLY A 156 2.03 -11.14 9.81
N LEU A 157 1.56 -12.19 10.48
CA LEU A 157 2.10 -13.53 10.41
C LEU A 157 2.02 -14.12 8.99
N SER A 158 0.89 -13.96 8.31
CA SER A 158 0.70 -14.40 6.93
C SER A 158 1.69 -13.71 5.96
N THR A 159 1.89 -12.40 6.12
CA THR A 159 2.84 -11.64 5.31
C THR A 159 4.28 -12.13 5.57
N THR A 160 4.65 -12.34 6.83
CA THR A 160 5.97 -12.85 7.23
C THR A 160 6.19 -14.25 6.66
N ARG A 161 5.22 -15.15 6.80
CA ARG A 161 5.26 -16.51 6.22
C ARG A 161 5.47 -16.48 4.72
N THR A 162 4.75 -15.62 4.02
CA THR A 162 4.89 -15.46 2.56
C THR A 162 6.29 -14.97 2.18
N GLY A 163 6.84 -14.00 2.91
CA GLY A 163 8.21 -13.51 2.73
C GLY A 163 9.26 -14.60 2.95
N LEU A 164 9.13 -15.38 4.04
CA LEU A 164 10.02 -16.49 4.34
C LEU A 164 9.96 -17.59 3.26
N ASN A 165 8.76 -17.92 2.77
CA ASN A 165 8.61 -18.90 1.69
C ASN A 165 9.24 -18.43 0.38
N LYS A 166 9.12 -17.15 0.03
CA LYS A 166 9.82 -16.59 -1.14
C LYS A 166 11.33 -16.69 -1.00
N ARG A 167 11.89 -16.32 0.14
CA ARG A 167 13.34 -16.44 0.42
C ARG A 167 13.81 -17.90 0.37
N LYS A 168 13.05 -18.81 0.99
CA LYS A 168 13.33 -20.26 0.95
C LYS A 168 13.39 -20.78 -0.49
N ASN A 169 12.43 -20.41 -1.33
CA ASN A 169 12.39 -20.85 -2.73
C ASN A 169 13.55 -20.25 -3.55
N ALA A 170 13.88 -18.98 -3.33
CA ALA A 170 15.03 -18.35 -3.98
C ALA A 170 16.34 -19.08 -3.61
N LEU A 171 16.56 -19.39 -2.33
CA LEU A 171 17.72 -20.15 -1.88
C LEU A 171 17.75 -21.57 -2.47
N LYS A 172 16.60 -22.25 -2.54
CA LYS A 172 16.53 -23.57 -3.19
C LYS A 172 16.96 -23.49 -4.66
N ASN A 173 16.47 -22.50 -5.40
CA ASN A 173 16.83 -22.33 -6.81
C ASN A 173 18.32 -22.03 -6.97
N THR A 174 18.91 -21.22 -6.10
CA THR A 174 20.35 -20.94 -6.10
C THR A 174 21.17 -22.21 -5.84
N ILE A 175 20.77 -22.99 -4.82
CA ILE A 175 21.47 -24.26 -4.52
C ILE A 175 21.34 -25.24 -5.70
N THR A 176 20.15 -25.36 -6.28
CA THR A 176 19.94 -26.24 -7.44
C THR A 176 20.82 -25.81 -8.61
N ALA A 177 20.91 -24.52 -8.93
CA ALA A 177 21.77 -24.03 -10.00
C ALA A 177 23.27 -24.37 -9.76
N VAL A 178 23.74 -24.22 -8.52
CA VAL A 178 25.11 -24.61 -8.15
C VAL A 178 25.31 -26.12 -8.26
N MET A 179 24.30 -26.91 -7.86
CA MET A 179 24.40 -28.38 -7.99
C MET A 179 24.42 -28.79 -9.47
N ASP A 180 23.59 -28.20 -10.31
CA ASP A 180 23.56 -28.49 -11.74
C ASP A 180 24.90 -28.15 -12.43
N GLU A 181 25.65 -27.17 -11.91
CA GLU A 181 26.96 -26.78 -12.41
C GLU A 181 28.09 -27.68 -11.94
N TYR A 182 28.09 -28.06 -10.66
CA TYR A 182 29.23 -28.75 -10.04
C TYR A 182 28.98 -30.22 -9.68
N PHE A 183 27.74 -30.67 -9.62
CA PHE A 183 27.36 -32.04 -9.25
C PHE A 183 26.02 -32.45 -9.90
N PRO A 184 25.91 -32.48 -11.23
CA PRO A 184 24.65 -32.75 -11.92
C PRO A 184 24.06 -34.12 -11.61
N GLU A 185 24.89 -35.14 -11.39
CA GLU A 185 24.46 -36.51 -11.10
C GLU A 185 23.72 -36.63 -9.75
N TYR A 186 23.86 -35.65 -8.87
CA TYR A 186 23.22 -35.64 -7.56
C TYR A 186 21.70 -35.76 -7.65
N GLY A 187 21.10 -35.10 -8.63
CA GLY A 187 19.65 -35.13 -8.91
C GLY A 187 19.16 -36.50 -9.39
N GLU A 188 20.01 -37.30 -10.00
CA GLU A 188 19.68 -38.66 -10.44
C GLU A 188 19.58 -39.62 -9.26
N VAL A 189 20.46 -39.46 -8.26
CA VAL A 189 20.51 -40.30 -7.06
C VAL A 189 19.43 -39.93 -6.05
N PHE A 190 19.18 -38.66 -5.86
CA PHE A 190 18.25 -38.17 -4.87
C PHE A 190 17.04 -37.52 -5.52
N LYS A 191 15.87 -38.19 -5.52
CA LYS A 191 14.60 -37.63 -6.04
C LYS A 191 14.19 -36.30 -5.39
N CYS A 192 14.62 -36.05 -4.15
CA CYS A 192 14.35 -34.84 -3.39
C CYS A 192 15.65 -34.23 -2.83
N PRO A 193 16.52 -33.66 -3.67
CA PRO A 193 17.86 -33.24 -3.30
C PRO A 193 17.94 -32.30 -2.10
N LEU A 194 17.02 -31.34 -1.99
CA LEU A 194 17.04 -30.31 -0.96
C LEU A 194 16.09 -30.55 0.22
N SER A 195 15.28 -31.62 0.19
CA SER A 195 14.30 -31.91 1.24
C SER A 195 14.52 -33.25 1.97
N GLY A 196 15.17 -34.21 1.33
CA GLY A 196 15.54 -35.51 1.90
C GLY A 196 16.54 -35.38 3.06
N LYS A 197 16.35 -36.13 4.16
CA LYS A 197 17.28 -36.09 5.31
C LYS A 197 18.67 -36.55 4.92
N ALA A 198 18.78 -37.68 4.24
CA ALA A 198 20.07 -38.27 3.77
C ALA A 198 20.75 -37.32 2.79
N SER A 199 20.05 -36.83 1.79
CA SER A 199 20.56 -35.86 0.82
C SER A 199 21.12 -34.61 1.48
N ARG A 200 20.35 -33.98 2.38
CA ARG A 200 20.84 -32.81 3.10
C ARG A 200 22.04 -33.08 4.00
N HIS A 201 22.12 -34.25 4.59
CA HIS A 201 23.29 -34.65 5.37
C HIS A 201 24.50 -34.76 4.46
N MET A 202 24.36 -35.42 3.32
CA MET A 202 25.42 -35.57 2.34
C MET A 202 25.90 -34.24 1.78
N LEU A 203 24.99 -33.32 1.41
CA LEU A 203 25.39 -31.98 0.96
C LEU A 203 26.11 -31.15 2.02
N LYS A 204 25.88 -31.42 3.31
CA LYS A 204 26.60 -30.75 4.40
C LYS A 204 28.00 -31.32 4.64
N THR A 205 28.19 -32.60 4.43
CA THR A 205 29.45 -33.29 4.72
C THR A 205 30.32 -33.43 3.48
N CYS A 206 29.73 -33.76 2.33
CA CYS A 206 30.40 -34.02 1.06
C CYS A 206 29.71 -33.24 -0.08
N PRO A 207 29.85 -31.90 -0.15
CA PRO A 207 29.12 -31.07 -1.10
C PRO A 207 29.58 -31.21 -2.57
N PHE A 208 30.76 -31.83 -2.82
CA PHE A 208 31.33 -32.01 -4.15
C PHE A 208 31.69 -33.47 -4.43
N PRO A 209 31.63 -33.94 -5.68
CA PRO A 209 31.96 -35.31 -6.07
C PRO A 209 33.30 -35.76 -5.55
N LYS A 210 34.32 -34.89 -5.56
CA LYS A 210 35.66 -35.19 -5.08
C LYS A 210 35.68 -35.71 -3.63
N PHE A 211 34.88 -35.08 -2.73
CA PHE A 211 34.84 -35.52 -1.33
C PHE A 211 34.25 -36.93 -1.17
N ILE A 212 33.39 -37.36 -2.08
CA ILE A 212 32.80 -38.69 -2.08
C ILE A 212 33.83 -39.71 -2.56
N LEU A 213 34.61 -39.40 -3.60
CA LEU A 213 35.67 -40.23 -4.12
C LEU A 213 36.82 -40.42 -3.09
N ASP A 214 37.07 -39.40 -2.27
CA ASP A 214 38.10 -39.45 -1.22
C ASP A 214 37.66 -40.31 -0.02
N LEU A 215 36.39 -40.71 0.08
CA LEU A 215 35.88 -41.59 1.13
C LEU A 215 36.05 -43.12 0.80
N GLY A 216 36.53 -43.44 -0.38
CA GLY A 216 36.83 -44.81 -0.81
C GLY A 216 35.69 -45.45 -1.54
#